data_4b5e6df53fc382947e013cad11c9e027
#
_entry.id   4b5e6df53fc382947e013cad11c9e027
#
_cell.length_a   1.000
_cell.length_b   1.000
_cell.length_c   1.000
_cell.angle_alpha   90.00
_cell.angle_beta   90.00
_cell.angle_gamma   90.00
#
_symmetry.space_group_name_H-M   'P 1'
#
loop_
_entity.id
_entity.type
_entity.pdbx_description
1 polymer ?
#
loop_
_entity_poly.entity_id
_entity_poly.type
_entity_poly.pdbx_seq_one_letter_code
_entity_poly.pdbx_strand_id
1 'polypeptide(L)'
;DSDFAGNSAQNFIDDILITKLGVSHVVTGFDFHFGKAREGGPAFLIASGETQGFGVTLVDAFRDEAADVISSSRIRELLRDGDVAQAAGLLNYHFTVRGTVIKGQQLGRTLGYPTANMILSQENGLKPGIYAVKFRDQAGKLYNGVASFGFRPTVEDNGAAILETFVFDFSGDLYGQDCQVHLMSYLRGEEKFDDLDDLVKQMKLDEAEARDLLMHIQPISPLDKAICFDE
;
A
#
# COMPACT_ATOMS: atom_id res chain seq x y z
N ASP A 1 5.38 2.48 21.42
CA ASP A 1 4.57 1.83 22.45
C ASP A 1 3.75 2.87 23.22
N SER A 2 2.86 2.44 24.12
CA SER A 2 1.97 3.31 24.90
C SER A 2 2.72 4.27 25.81
N ASP A 3 3.86 3.84 26.36
CA ASP A 3 4.66 4.64 27.30
C ASP A 3 5.33 5.81 26.55
N PHE A 4 5.85 5.56 25.35
CA PHE A 4 6.40 6.61 24.49
C PHE A 4 5.32 7.62 24.05
N ALA A 5 4.14 7.14 23.69
CA ALA A 5 3.00 8.00 23.30
C ALA A 5 2.43 8.83 24.45
N GLY A 6 2.74 8.47 25.70
CA GLY A 6 2.39 9.21 26.92
C GLY A 6 3.29 10.42 27.24
N ASN A 7 4.43 10.58 26.56
CA ASN A 7 5.34 11.69 26.80
C ASN A 7 4.70 13.03 26.43
N SER A 8 4.89 14.05 27.30
CA SER A 8 4.53 15.42 26.96
C SER A 8 5.40 15.95 25.82
N ALA A 9 4.95 17.01 25.13
CA ALA A 9 5.74 17.64 24.09
C ALA A 9 7.07 18.17 24.65
N GLN A 10 7.07 18.72 25.86
CA GLN A 10 8.29 19.17 26.53
C GLN A 10 9.25 18.01 26.81
N ASN A 11 8.76 16.92 27.40
CA ASN A 11 9.60 15.75 27.67
C ASN A 11 10.17 15.12 26.39
N PHE A 12 9.40 15.12 25.28
CA PHE A 12 9.92 14.68 24.00
C PHE A 12 11.11 15.51 23.54
N ILE A 13 11.08 16.82 23.73
CA ILE A 13 12.20 17.70 23.38
C ILE A 13 13.37 17.46 24.32
N ASP A 14 13.16 17.56 25.64
CA ASP A 14 14.23 17.53 26.64
C ASP A 14 14.92 16.17 26.73
N ASP A 15 14.14 15.10 26.81
CA ASP A 15 14.67 13.77 27.02
C ASP A 15 15.09 13.09 25.71
N ILE A 16 14.34 13.27 24.64
CA ILE A 16 14.60 12.56 23.39
C ILE A 16 15.51 13.39 22.47
N LEU A 17 15.09 14.60 22.09
CA LEU A 17 15.85 15.38 21.13
C LEU A 17 17.17 15.88 21.70
N ILE A 18 17.16 16.42 22.91
CA ILE A 18 18.36 17.01 23.51
C ILE A 18 19.20 15.94 24.22
N THR A 19 18.63 15.25 25.21
CA THR A 19 19.43 14.38 26.10
C THR A 19 19.88 13.10 25.38
N LYS A 20 18.97 12.39 24.68
CA LYS A 20 19.30 11.10 24.05
C LYS A 20 19.95 11.25 22.68
N LEU A 21 19.46 12.19 21.84
CA LEU A 21 19.93 12.35 20.47
C LEU A 21 20.96 13.46 20.30
N GLY A 22 21.01 14.46 21.19
CA GLY A 22 21.93 15.59 21.11
C GLY A 22 21.77 16.39 19.80
N VAL A 23 20.52 16.61 19.37
CA VAL A 23 20.25 17.24 18.08
C VAL A 23 20.76 18.67 18.03
N SER A 24 21.39 19.05 16.95
CA SER A 24 21.74 20.46 16.63
C SER A 24 20.75 21.11 15.67
N HIS A 25 19.97 20.28 14.94
CA HIS A 25 18.97 20.75 13.97
C HIS A 25 17.87 19.69 13.78
N VAL A 26 16.62 20.15 13.70
CA VAL A 26 15.45 19.31 13.42
C VAL A 26 14.82 19.74 12.10
N VAL A 27 14.55 18.76 11.22
CA VAL A 27 13.79 18.99 9.98
C VAL A 27 12.47 18.24 10.11
N THR A 28 11.36 18.91 9.87
CA THR A 28 10.03 18.33 10.01
C THR A 28 9.04 18.90 9.00
N GLY A 29 7.94 18.18 8.75
CA GLY A 29 6.84 18.70 7.93
C GLY A 29 6.07 19.83 8.62
N PHE A 30 5.38 20.63 7.83
CA PHE A 30 4.57 21.76 8.29
C PHE A 30 3.45 21.36 9.25
N ASP A 31 2.99 20.11 9.21
CA ASP A 31 1.88 19.55 10.00
C ASP A 31 2.35 18.55 11.06
N PHE A 32 3.64 18.52 11.35
CA PHE A 32 4.19 17.63 12.36
C PHE A 32 3.65 17.95 13.74
N HIS A 33 3.09 16.93 14.41
CA HIS A 33 2.63 17.02 15.79
C HIS A 33 3.22 15.90 16.63
N PHE A 34 3.55 16.21 17.87
CA PHE A 34 4.19 15.28 18.79
C PHE A 34 3.70 15.49 20.23
N GLY A 35 4.11 14.62 21.12
CA GLY A 35 3.68 14.65 22.51
C GLY A 35 2.27 14.12 22.73
N LYS A 36 1.92 13.92 23.99
CA LYS A 36 0.62 13.40 24.42
C LYS A 36 -0.51 14.26 23.85
N ALA A 37 -1.51 13.61 23.28
CA ALA A 37 -2.65 14.26 22.63
C ALA A 37 -2.26 15.25 21.51
N ARG A 38 -1.08 15.11 20.91
CA ARG A 38 -0.56 15.98 19.84
C ARG A 38 -0.40 17.46 20.30
N GLU A 39 -0.08 17.68 21.56
CA GLU A 39 0.01 19.04 22.15
C GLU A 39 1.17 19.87 21.59
N GLY A 40 2.26 19.22 21.12
CA GLY A 40 3.37 19.85 20.43
C GLY A 40 3.11 19.98 18.93
N GLY A 41 3.50 21.10 18.36
CA GLY A 41 3.43 21.38 16.92
C GLY A 41 4.64 22.19 16.45
N PRO A 42 4.67 22.58 15.15
CA PRO A 42 5.80 23.31 14.57
C PRO A 42 6.19 24.57 15.35
N ALA A 43 5.21 25.38 15.77
CA ALA A 43 5.48 26.60 16.53
C ALA A 43 6.13 26.29 17.89
N PHE A 44 5.67 25.23 18.59
CA PHE A 44 6.26 24.80 19.85
C PHE A 44 7.70 24.33 19.66
N LEU A 45 7.96 23.58 18.58
CA LEU A 45 9.30 23.07 18.25
C LEU A 45 10.28 24.23 17.95
N ILE A 46 9.83 25.24 17.19
CA ILE A 46 10.63 26.44 16.87
C ILE A 46 10.99 27.20 18.15
N ALA A 47 9.99 27.54 19.00
CA ALA A 47 10.22 28.22 20.24
C ALA A 47 11.15 27.51 21.20
N SER A 48 11.04 26.14 21.23
CA SER A 48 11.96 25.31 22.02
C SER A 48 13.37 25.31 21.43
N GLY A 49 13.51 25.30 20.10
CA GLY A 49 14.80 25.41 19.42
C GLY A 49 15.53 26.70 19.73
N GLU A 50 14.82 27.81 19.74
CA GLU A 50 15.35 29.14 20.12
C GLU A 50 15.87 29.17 21.57
N THR A 51 15.14 28.52 22.49
CA THR A 51 15.51 28.52 23.92
C THR A 51 16.59 27.51 24.26
N GLN A 52 16.65 26.39 23.56
CA GLN A 52 17.55 25.28 23.88
C GLN A 52 18.74 25.11 22.89
N GLY A 53 18.81 25.99 21.88
CA GLY A 53 19.99 26.13 21.01
C GLY A 53 20.07 25.13 19.86
N PHE A 54 18.92 24.63 19.36
CA PHE A 54 18.87 23.83 18.12
C PHE A 54 18.07 24.53 17.02
N GLY A 55 18.48 24.33 15.76
CA GLY A 55 17.77 24.88 14.61
C GLY A 55 16.51 24.07 14.26
N VAL A 56 15.53 24.68 13.62
CA VAL A 56 14.34 24.01 13.08
C VAL A 56 14.10 24.44 11.64
N THR A 57 13.94 23.47 10.75
CA THR A 57 13.49 23.69 9.36
C THR A 57 12.13 23.03 9.17
N LEU A 58 11.15 23.82 8.73
CA LEU A 58 9.86 23.28 8.30
C LEU A 58 9.89 23.03 6.80
N VAL A 59 9.44 21.83 6.41
CA VAL A 59 9.24 21.47 5.02
C VAL A 59 7.77 21.76 4.67
N ASP A 60 7.56 22.56 3.66
CA ASP A 60 6.23 22.91 3.17
C ASP A 60 5.49 21.69 2.59
N ALA A 61 4.16 21.79 2.54
CA ALA A 61 3.32 20.79 1.90
C ALA A 61 3.65 20.65 0.42
N PHE A 62 3.89 19.42 -0.02
CA PHE A 62 3.92 19.14 -1.44
C PHE A 62 2.48 19.13 -1.99
N ARG A 63 2.28 19.78 -3.15
CA ARG A 63 0.96 19.96 -3.76
C ARG A 63 0.95 19.37 -5.15
N ASP A 64 -0.22 18.86 -5.55
CA ASP A 64 -0.46 18.43 -6.92
C ASP A 64 -0.72 19.63 -7.87
N GLU A 65 -1.00 19.33 -9.14
CA GLU A 65 -1.29 20.33 -10.18
C GLU A 65 -2.54 21.17 -9.88
N ALA A 66 -3.48 20.66 -9.08
CA ALA A 66 -4.67 21.37 -8.63
C ALA A 66 -4.42 22.23 -7.38
N ALA A 67 -3.16 22.32 -6.91
CA ALA A 67 -2.73 22.96 -5.68
C ALA A 67 -3.25 22.31 -4.39
N ASP A 68 -3.77 21.08 -4.46
CA ASP A 68 -4.19 20.31 -3.30
C ASP A 68 -2.99 19.62 -2.63
N VAL A 69 -3.01 19.57 -1.29
CA VAL A 69 -1.94 18.93 -0.52
C VAL A 69 -1.92 17.42 -0.79
N ILE A 70 -0.76 16.91 -1.19
CA ILE A 70 -0.51 15.47 -1.25
C ILE A 70 -0.26 14.96 0.16
N SER A 71 -1.14 14.08 0.64
CA SER A 71 -1.05 13.51 1.98
C SER A 71 -1.34 12.00 1.99
N SER A 72 -0.80 11.31 3.00
CA SER A 72 -1.11 9.90 3.21
C SER A 72 -2.60 9.62 3.42
N SER A 73 -3.35 10.58 3.99
CA SER A 73 -4.79 10.46 4.19
C SER A 73 -5.53 10.44 2.85
N ARG A 74 -5.20 11.38 1.96
CA ARG A 74 -5.80 11.46 0.62
C ARG A 74 -5.46 10.23 -0.22
N ILE A 75 -4.21 9.74 -0.16
CA ILE A 75 -3.83 8.51 -0.86
C ILE A 75 -4.63 7.31 -0.35
N ARG A 76 -4.79 7.15 0.98
CA ARG A 76 -5.60 6.07 1.55
C ARG A 76 -7.08 6.17 1.18
N GLU A 77 -7.62 7.36 1.05
CA GLU A 77 -8.99 7.59 0.59
C GLU A 77 -9.17 7.10 -0.86
N LEU A 78 -8.29 7.50 -1.77
CA LEU A 78 -8.29 7.02 -3.15
C LEU A 78 -8.19 5.49 -3.24
N LEU A 79 -7.33 4.86 -2.42
CA LEU A 79 -7.22 3.40 -2.39
C LEU A 79 -8.51 2.74 -1.89
N ARG A 80 -9.21 3.34 -0.90
CA ARG A 80 -10.52 2.84 -0.41
C ARG A 80 -11.64 3.01 -1.44
N ASP A 81 -11.53 4.02 -2.28
CA ASP A 81 -12.49 4.26 -3.37
C ASP A 81 -12.18 3.41 -4.62
N GLY A 82 -11.02 2.73 -4.63
CA GLY A 82 -10.56 1.91 -5.75
C GLY A 82 -9.87 2.72 -6.84
N ASP A 83 -9.65 4.01 -6.64
CA ASP A 83 -8.94 4.86 -7.60
C ASP A 83 -7.41 4.73 -7.44
N VAL A 84 -6.92 3.54 -7.76
CA VAL A 84 -5.48 3.22 -7.69
C VAL A 84 -4.65 4.03 -8.68
N ALA A 85 -5.27 4.51 -9.77
CA ALA A 85 -4.60 5.32 -10.78
C ALA A 85 -4.29 6.74 -10.23
N GLN A 86 -5.27 7.41 -9.62
CA GLN A 86 -5.02 8.70 -8.97
C GLN A 86 -4.08 8.54 -7.76
N ALA A 87 -4.23 7.46 -6.97
CA ALA A 87 -3.30 7.17 -5.89
C ALA A 87 -1.85 7.03 -6.39
N ALA A 88 -1.65 6.33 -7.52
CA ALA A 88 -0.35 6.21 -8.16
C ALA A 88 0.21 7.56 -8.63
N GLY A 89 -0.62 8.42 -9.20
CA GLY A 89 -0.24 9.80 -9.57
C GLY A 89 0.29 10.61 -8.38
N LEU A 90 -0.38 10.53 -7.23
CA LEU A 90 0.07 11.20 -5.99
C LEU A 90 1.33 10.57 -5.40
N LEU A 91 1.50 9.25 -5.50
CA LEU A 91 2.69 8.52 -5.03
C LEU A 91 3.87 8.65 -5.99
N ASN A 92 3.62 8.96 -7.25
CA ASN A 92 4.57 8.92 -8.36
C ASN A 92 5.07 7.48 -8.69
N TYR A 93 4.36 6.46 -8.22
CA TYR A 93 4.51 5.03 -8.57
C TYR A 93 3.25 4.25 -8.23
N HIS A 94 3.02 3.11 -8.89
CA HIS A 94 1.86 2.26 -8.61
C HIS A 94 1.94 1.65 -7.20
N PHE A 95 0.81 1.69 -6.50
CA PHE A 95 0.75 1.18 -5.13
C PHE A 95 1.13 -0.30 -5.08
N THR A 96 2.06 -0.63 -4.20
CA THR A 96 2.68 -1.95 -4.13
C THR A 96 2.42 -2.61 -2.78
N VAL A 97 1.92 -3.83 -2.84
CA VAL A 97 1.77 -4.73 -1.70
C VAL A 97 2.94 -5.70 -1.69
N ARG A 98 3.50 -5.98 -0.51
CA ARG A 98 4.55 -6.99 -0.32
C ARG A 98 4.10 -8.00 0.71
N GLY A 99 4.41 -9.28 0.46
CA GLY A 99 4.10 -10.33 1.39
C GLY A 99 4.66 -11.67 0.98
N THR A 100 4.68 -12.59 1.93
CA THR A 100 5.05 -13.99 1.68
C THR A 100 3.84 -14.73 1.13
N VAL A 101 4.04 -15.50 0.06
CA VAL A 101 2.97 -16.31 -0.55
C VAL A 101 2.66 -17.51 0.35
N ILE A 102 1.41 -17.62 0.77
CA ILE A 102 0.90 -18.70 1.61
C ILE A 102 0.01 -19.68 0.82
N LYS A 103 -0.23 -20.86 1.39
CA LYS A 103 -1.21 -21.80 0.85
C LYS A 103 -2.62 -21.31 1.17
N GLY A 104 -3.44 -21.10 0.14
CA GLY A 104 -4.87 -20.84 0.27
C GLY A 104 -5.70 -22.12 0.22
N GLN A 105 -7.01 -21.99 -0.01
CA GLN A 105 -7.95 -23.13 -0.16
C GLN A 105 -7.75 -23.93 -1.47
N GLN A 106 -6.95 -23.42 -2.39
CA GLN A 106 -6.59 -24.06 -3.68
C GLN A 106 -7.79 -24.35 -4.60
N LEU A 107 -8.96 -23.78 -4.35
CA LEU A 107 -10.14 -23.94 -5.21
C LEU A 107 -9.86 -23.45 -6.64
N GLY A 108 -9.21 -22.31 -6.78
CA GLY A 108 -8.83 -21.77 -8.10
C GLY A 108 -7.99 -22.74 -8.93
N ARG A 109 -7.12 -23.55 -8.30
CA ARG A 109 -6.31 -24.55 -8.99
C ARG A 109 -7.16 -25.59 -9.70
N THR A 110 -8.27 -26.02 -9.09
CA THR A 110 -9.20 -27.01 -9.70
C THR A 110 -9.98 -26.41 -10.86
N LEU A 111 -10.11 -25.11 -10.91
CA LEU A 111 -10.80 -24.33 -11.95
C LEU A 111 -9.85 -23.85 -13.06
N GLY A 112 -8.56 -24.17 -12.98
CA GLY A 112 -7.54 -23.70 -13.94
C GLY A 112 -6.92 -22.33 -13.61
N TYR A 113 -7.24 -21.76 -12.45
CA TYR A 113 -6.78 -20.46 -11.97
C TYR A 113 -6.01 -20.58 -10.64
N PRO A 114 -4.79 -21.18 -10.63
CA PRO A 114 -3.99 -21.26 -9.42
C PRO A 114 -3.58 -19.84 -8.96
N THR A 115 -3.83 -19.53 -7.69
CA THR A 115 -3.55 -18.20 -7.12
C THR A 115 -2.40 -18.23 -6.11
N ALA A 116 -1.57 -17.18 -6.14
CA ALA A 116 -0.66 -16.80 -5.08
C ALA A 116 -1.43 -15.98 -4.05
N ASN A 117 -1.47 -16.44 -2.80
CA ASN A 117 -2.27 -15.83 -1.73
C ASN A 117 -1.35 -15.12 -0.75
N MET A 118 -1.66 -13.86 -0.41
CA MET A 118 -0.95 -13.06 0.59
C MET A 118 -1.92 -12.55 1.64
N ILE A 119 -1.54 -12.64 2.92
CA ILE A 119 -2.28 -11.98 4.00
C ILE A 119 -1.81 -10.54 4.11
N LEU A 120 -2.75 -9.61 4.10
CA LEU A 120 -2.49 -8.19 4.29
C LEU A 120 -2.93 -7.73 5.68
N SER A 121 -2.38 -6.60 6.13
CA SER A 121 -2.94 -5.90 7.30
C SER A 121 -4.39 -5.52 7.03
N GLN A 122 -5.26 -5.62 8.03
CA GLN A 122 -6.65 -5.14 7.93
C GLN A 122 -6.73 -3.63 7.66
N GLU A 123 -5.69 -2.89 8.02
CA GLU A 123 -5.57 -1.44 7.83
C GLU A 123 -4.95 -1.06 6.47
N ASN A 124 -4.83 -2.02 5.53
CA ASN A 124 -4.19 -1.78 4.22
C ASN A 124 -4.88 -0.70 3.37
N GLY A 125 -6.17 -0.45 3.63
CA GLY A 125 -6.94 0.62 3.01
C GLY A 125 -7.37 0.35 1.56
N LEU A 126 -7.21 -0.87 1.04
CA LEU A 126 -7.66 -1.21 -0.31
C LEU A 126 -9.17 -1.44 -0.36
N LYS A 127 -9.79 -1.08 -1.47
CA LYS A 127 -11.17 -1.45 -1.79
C LYS A 127 -11.25 -2.94 -2.11
N PRO A 128 -12.18 -3.71 -1.52
CA PRO A 128 -12.43 -5.08 -1.97
C PRO A 128 -12.85 -5.14 -3.44
N GLY A 129 -12.32 -6.11 -4.18
CA GLY A 129 -12.62 -6.28 -5.60
C GLY A 129 -11.47 -6.88 -6.40
N ILE A 130 -11.58 -6.74 -7.72
CA ILE A 130 -10.69 -7.33 -8.71
C ILE A 130 -9.79 -6.25 -9.31
N TYR A 131 -8.51 -6.57 -9.44
CA TYR A 131 -7.47 -5.64 -9.91
C TYR A 131 -6.64 -6.25 -11.03
N ALA A 132 -6.32 -5.47 -12.05
CA ALA A 132 -5.21 -5.77 -12.95
C ALA A 132 -3.90 -5.43 -12.24
N VAL A 133 -2.94 -6.37 -12.24
CA VAL A 133 -1.71 -6.25 -11.45
C VAL A 133 -0.47 -6.67 -12.22
N LYS A 134 0.69 -6.14 -11.80
CA LYS A 134 1.98 -6.77 -12.08
C LYS A 134 2.46 -7.49 -10.84
N PHE A 135 2.95 -8.70 -11.01
CA PHE A 135 3.45 -9.57 -9.94
C PHE A 135 4.96 -9.72 -10.09
N ARG A 136 5.71 -9.43 -9.04
CA ARG A 136 7.16 -9.64 -8.99
C ARG A 136 7.45 -10.79 -8.03
N ASP A 137 8.11 -11.83 -8.55
CA ASP A 137 8.57 -12.95 -7.74
C ASP A 137 9.80 -12.60 -6.89
N GLN A 138 10.23 -13.52 -6.04
CA GLN A 138 11.40 -13.34 -5.18
C GLN A 138 12.72 -13.19 -5.97
N ALA A 139 12.78 -13.71 -7.19
CA ALA A 139 13.94 -13.56 -8.08
C ALA A 139 13.99 -12.20 -8.79
N GLY A 140 12.93 -11.38 -8.66
CA GLY A 140 12.80 -10.07 -9.29
C GLY A 140 12.08 -10.08 -10.63
N LYS A 141 11.69 -11.26 -11.14
CA LYS A 141 11.04 -11.37 -12.44
C LYS A 141 9.59 -10.89 -12.37
N LEU A 142 9.18 -10.12 -13.37
CA LEU A 142 7.85 -9.54 -13.51
C LEU A 142 6.93 -10.39 -14.37
N TYR A 143 5.69 -10.49 -13.93
CA TYR A 143 4.58 -11.14 -14.63
C TYR A 143 3.36 -10.23 -14.60
N ASN A 144 2.48 -10.36 -15.58
CA ASN A 144 1.16 -9.78 -15.50
C ASN A 144 0.22 -10.72 -14.73
N GLY A 145 -0.85 -10.17 -14.17
CA GLY A 145 -1.82 -10.96 -13.42
C GLY A 145 -3.13 -10.23 -13.18
N VAL A 146 -4.07 -10.97 -12.61
CA VAL A 146 -5.30 -10.42 -12.04
C VAL A 146 -5.39 -10.85 -10.58
N ALA A 147 -5.77 -9.94 -9.70
CA ALA A 147 -5.85 -10.22 -8.27
C ALA A 147 -7.24 -9.92 -7.72
N SER A 148 -7.72 -10.78 -6.85
CA SER A 148 -8.88 -10.54 -6.00
C SER A 148 -8.42 -10.12 -4.61
N PHE A 149 -8.90 -9.00 -4.13
CA PHE A 149 -8.71 -8.57 -2.74
C PHE A 149 -10.04 -8.60 -2.00
N GLY A 150 -10.06 -9.23 -0.82
CA GLY A 150 -11.26 -9.32 -0.01
C GLY A 150 -10.98 -9.76 1.43
N PHE A 151 -12.05 -9.83 2.23
CA PHE A 151 -12.00 -10.26 3.62
C PHE A 151 -12.66 -11.63 3.75
N ARG A 152 -11.91 -12.64 4.26
CA ARG A 152 -12.52 -13.94 4.55
C ARG A 152 -13.28 -13.87 5.87
N PRO A 153 -14.59 -14.17 5.88
CA PRO A 153 -15.32 -14.36 7.12
C PRO A 153 -14.88 -15.70 7.75
N THR A 154 -13.92 -15.69 8.64
CA THR A 154 -13.54 -16.87 9.42
C THR A 154 -13.78 -16.62 10.89
N VAL A 155 -14.27 -17.64 11.61
CA VAL A 155 -14.55 -17.61 13.04
C VAL A 155 -13.25 -17.52 13.86
N GLU A 156 -12.10 -17.86 13.26
CA GLU A 156 -10.80 -17.96 13.93
C GLU A 156 -9.83 -16.80 13.64
N ASP A 157 -9.98 -16.05 12.52
CA ASP A 157 -8.97 -15.06 12.06
C ASP A 157 -9.46 -13.60 11.97
N ASN A 158 -10.50 -13.20 12.71
CA ASN A 158 -11.03 -11.81 12.70
C ASN A 158 -11.20 -11.19 11.29
N GLY A 159 -11.48 -12.00 10.27
CA GLY A 159 -11.65 -11.52 8.90
C GLY A 159 -10.33 -11.16 8.23
N ALA A 160 -9.42 -12.11 8.04
CA ALA A 160 -8.14 -11.86 7.37
C ALA A 160 -8.33 -11.20 6.00
N ALA A 161 -7.63 -10.09 5.78
CA ALA A 161 -7.55 -9.43 4.48
C ALA A 161 -6.62 -10.25 3.58
N ILE A 162 -7.11 -10.74 2.44
CA ILE A 162 -6.36 -11.63 1.56
C ILE A 162 -6.31 -11.04 0.16
N LEU A 163 -5.12 -11.05 -0.43
CA LEU A 163 -4.89 -10.77 -1.83
C LEU A 163 -4.56 -12.10 -2.53
N GLU A 164 -5.43 -12.53 -3.44
CA GLU A 164 -5.30 -13.76 -4.24
C GLU A 164 -4.95 -13.38 -5.68
N THR A 165 -3.72 -13.62 -6.12
CA THR A 165 -3.24 -13.23 -7.46
C THR A 165 -3.12 -14.44 -8.37
N PHE A 166 -3.86 -14.46 -9.47
CA PHE A 166 -3.62 -15.34 -10.60
C PHE A 166 -2.53 -14.71 -11.48
N VAL A 167 -1.36 -15.34 -11.49
CA VAL A 167 -0.18 -14.89 -12.24
C VAL A 167 -0.22 -15.47 -13.65
N PHE A 168 -0.29 -14.64 -14.67
CA PHE A 168 -0.43 -15.08 -16.06
C PHE A 168 0.83 -15.78 -16.56
N ASP A 169 0.63 -16.86 -17.31
CA ASP A 169 1.68 -17.57 -18.02
C ASP A 169 2.82 -18.06 -17.10
N PHE A 170 2.54 -18.19 -15.80
CA PHE A 170 3.48 -18.68 -14.79
C PHE A 170 3.30 -20.19 -14.57
N SER A 171 4.44 -20.87 -14.51
CA SER A 171 4.50 -22.27 -14.08
C SER A 171 5.60 -22.44 -13.05
N GLY A 172 5.26 -22.89 -11.86
CA GLY A 172 6.21 -23.06 -10.77
C GLY A 172 5.55 -23.06 -9.40
N ASP A 173 6.38 -22.99 -8.36
CA ASP A 173 5.94 -22.90 -6.96
C ASP A 173 6.39 -21.56 -6.38
N LEU A 174 5.42 -20.80 -5.85
CA LEU A 174 5.62 -19.51 -5.21
C LEU A 174 5.50 -19.59 -3.68
N TYR A 175 5.12 -20.72 -3.12
CA TYR A 175 4.89 -20.84 -1.67
C TYR A 175 6.14 -20.55 -0.86
N GLY A 176 5.98 -19.69 0.17
CA GLY A 176 7.06 -19.25 1.04
C GLY A 176 7.97 -18.20 0.43
N GLN A 177 7.75 -17.78 -0.82
CA GLN A 177 8.51 -16.70 -1.44
C GLN A 177 7.97 -15.34 -1.04
N ASP A 178 8.87 -14.39 -0.84
CA ASP A 178 8.53 -12.98 -0.65
C ASP A 178 8.35 -12.31 -2.01
N CYS A 179 7.12 -11.92 -2.30
CA CYS A 179 6.72 -11.39 -3.59
C CYS A 179 6.10 -9.99 -3.45
N GLN A 180 5.93 -9.32 -4.59
CA GLN A 180 5.31 -7.99 -4.65
C GLN A 180 4.18 -8.01 -5.67
N VAL A 181 3.11 -7.28 -5.35
CA VAL A 181 1.96 -7.07 -6.24
C VAL A 181 1.77 -5.58 -6.43
N HIS A 182 1.93 -5.11 -7.66
CA HIS A 182 1.75 -3.73 -8.05
C HIS A 182 0.34 -3.56 -8.62
N LEU A 183 -0.49 -2.73 -7.98
CA LEU A 183 -1.88 -2.52 -8.37
C LEU A 183 -1.94 -1.51 -9.51
N MET A 184 -2.29 -1.97 -10.72
CA MET A 184 -2.30 -1.14 -11.91
C MET A 184 -3.66 -0.50 -12.18
N SER A 185 -4.73 -1.25 -12.02
CA SER A 185 -6.10 -0.78 -12.22
C SER A 185 -7.09 -1.56 -11.37
N TYR A 186 -8.13 -0.90 -10.89
CA TYR A 186 -9.31 -1.53 -10.29
C TYR A 186 -10.29 -1.87 -11.41
N LEU A 187 -10.69 -3.13 -11.54
CA LEU A 187 -11.60 -3.57 -12.59
C LEU A 187 -13.05 -3.51 -12.13
N ARG A 188 -13.36 -4.17 -11.01
CA ARG A 188 -14.73 -4.26 -10.49
C ARG A 188 -14.77 -4.66 -9.01
N GLY A 189 -15.95 -4.53 -8.40
CA GLY A 189 -16.22 -5.07 -7.07
C GLY A 189 -16.31 -6.59 -7.04
N GLU A 190 -16.34 -7.15 -5.82
CA GLU A 190 -16.64 -8.57 -5.61
C GLU A 190 -18.10 -8.87 -6.02
N GLU A 191 -18.30 -10.04 -6.61
CA GLU A 191 -19.61 -10.57 -6.98
C GLU A 191 -19.79 -11.96 -6.40
N LYS A 192 -21.04 -12.30 -6.10
CA LYS A 192 -21.43 -13.66 -5.69
C LYS A 192 -21.99 -14.40 -6.89
N PHE A 193 -21.56 -15.63 -7.06
CA PHE A 193 -22.02 -16.51 -8.14
C PHE A 193 -22.78 -17.70 -7.54
N ASP A 194 -23.90 -18.04 -8.15
CA ASP A 194 -24.75 -19.16 -7.70
C ASP A 194 -24.16 -20.51 -8.14
N ASP A 195 -23.38 -20.51 -9.22
CA ASP A 195 -22.69 -21.70 -9.72
C ASP A 195 -21.23 -21.44 -10.13
N LEU A 196 -20.47 -22.54 -10.28
CA LEU A 196 -19.06 -22.48 -10.64
C LEU A 196 -18.82 -22.09 -12.11
N ASP A 197 -19.77 -22.37 -12.99
CA ASP A 197 -19.61 -22.07 -14.43
C ASP A 197 -19.69 -20.56 -14.65
N ASP A 198 -20.57 -19.86 -13.94
CA ASP A 198 -20.67 -18.41 -14.03
C ASP A 198 -19.48 -17.72 -13.38
N LEU A 199 -18.96 -18.26 -12.25
CA LEU A 199 -17.69 -17.81 -11.69
C LEU A 199 -16.55 -17.92 -12.69
N VAL A 200 -16.39 -19.08 -13.35
CA VAL A 200 -15.33 -19.30 -14.34
C VAL A 200 -15.49 -18.39 -15.56
N LYS A 201 -16.73 -18.14 -16.01
CA LYS A 201 -16.99 -17.18 -17.11
C LYS A 201 -16.52 -15.79 -16.73
N GLN A 202 -16.86 -15.33 -15.51
CA GLN A 202 -16.43 -14.01 -15.04
C GLN A 202 -14.91 -13.93 -14.88
N MET A 203 -14.26 -14.95 -14.33
CA MET A 203 -12.79 -15.00 -14.22
C MET A 203 -12.10 -14.89 -15.60
N LYS A 204 -12.67 -15.47 -16.66
CA LYS A 204 -12.16 -15.32 -18.04
C LYS A 204 -12.32 -13.90 -18.57
N LEU A 205 -13.42 -13.23 -18.23
CA LEU A 205 -13.62 -11.82 -18.60
C LEU A 205 -12.63 -10.91 -17.88
N ASP A 206 -12.46 -11.10 -16.57
CA ASP A 206 -11.50 -10.35 -15.76
C ASP A 206 -10.06 -10.55 -16.27
N GLU A 207 -9.68 -11.80 -16.63
CA GLU A 207 -8.38 -12.09 -17.22
C GLU A 207 -8.18 -11.38 -18.55
N ALA A 208 -9.18 -11.43 -19.43
CA ALA A 208 -9.10 -10.78 -20.75
C ALA A 208 -8.96 -9.27 -20.61
N GLU A 209 -9.76 -8.64 -19.75
CA GLU A 209 -9.68 -7.20 -19.45
C GLU A 209 -8.34 -6.81 -18.85
N ALA A 210 -7.86 -7.58 -17.86
CA ALA A 210 -6.55 -7.33 -17.24
C ALA A 210 -5.42 -7.45 -18.26
N ARG A 211 -5.44 -8.47 -19.15
CA ARG A 211 -4.42 -8.62 -20.21
C ARG A 211 -4.39 -7.45 -21.16
N ASP A 212 -5.56 -6.96 -21.59
CA ASP A 212 -5.69 -5.80 -22.50
C ASP A 212 -5.14 -4.53 -21.83
N LEU A 213 -5.58 -4.23 -20.61
CA LEU A 213 -5.09 -3.08 -19.84
C LEU A 213 -3.57 -3.12 -19.64
N LEU A 214 -3.03 -4.25 -19.20
CA LEU A 214 -1.61 -4.39 -18.88
C LEU A 214 -0.70 -4.36 -20.12
N MET A 215 -1.23 -4.62 -21.31
CA MET A 215 -0.51 -4.47 -22.58
C MET A 215 -0.24 -3.00 -22.91
N HIS A 216 -1.10 -2.10 -22.48
CA HIS A 216 -1.06 -0.68 -22.86
C HIS A 216 -0.55 0.23 -21.73
N ILE A 217 -0.49 -0.26 -20.49
CA ILE A 217 -0.06 0.55 -19.34
C ILE A 217 1.42 0.89 -19.44
N GLN A 218 1.75 2.15 -19.15
CA GLN A 218 3.09 2.68 -19.20
C GLN A 218 3.52 3.16 -17.81
N PRO A 219 4.83 3.20 -17.51
CA PRO A 219 5.33 3.83 -16.31
C PRO A 219 4.91 5.31 -16.25
N ILE A 220 4.44 5.75 -15.09
CA ILE A 220 4.03 7.14 -14.85
C ILE A 220 5.22 8.03 -14.48
N SER A 221 6.35 7.45 -14.13
CA SER A 221 7.59 8.16 -13.78
C SER A 221 8.82 7.26 -13.93
N PRO A 222 10.05 7.82 -13.89
CA PRO A 222 11.26 7.01 -13.80
C PRO A 222 11.33 6.13 -12.54
N LEU A 223 10.78 6.61 -11.42
CA LEU A 223 10.70 5.84 -10.18
C LEU A 223 9.75 4.65 -10.34
N ASP A 224 8.57 4.89 -10.89
CA ASP A 224 7.58 3.85 -11.16
C ASP A 224 8.13 2.79 -12.12
N LYS A 225 8.85 3.23 -13.17
CA LYS A 225 9.52 2.33 -14.08
C LYS A 225 10.46 1.39 -13.35
N ALA A 226 11.33 1.93 -12.50
CA ALA A 226 12.29 1.13 -11.72
C ALA A 226 11.62 0.18 -10.72
N ILE A 227 10.48 0.59 -10.11
CA ILE A 227 9.78 -0.20 -9.09
C ILE A 227 8.85 -1.25 -9.73
N CYS A 228 8.12 -0.90 -10.78
CA CYS A 228 6.98 -1.68 -11.25
C CYS A 228 7.15 -2.27 -12.66
N PHE A 229 8.18 -1.88 -13.43
CA PHE A 229 8.33 -2.28 -14.83
C PHE A 229 9.72 -2.83 -15.20
N ASP A 230 10.78 -2.47 -14.50
CA ASP A 230 12.13 -2.99 -14.79
C ASP A 230 12.36 -4.31 -14.02
N GLU A 231 12.99 -5.30 -14.68
CA GLU A 231 13.43 -6.59 -14.10
C GLU A 231 14.82 -6.50 -13.48
#